data_0d71b9249711d8a3d2e1200bf56ac33d
#
_entry.id   0d71b9249711d8a3d2e1200bf56ac33d
#
_cell.length_a   1.000
_cell.length_b   1.000
_cell.length_c   1.000
_cell.angle_alpha   90.00
_cell.angle_beta   90.00
_cell.angle_gamma   90.00
#
_symmetry.space_group_name_H-M   'P 1'
#
loop_
_entity.id
_entity.type
_entity.pdbx_description
1 polymer ?
#
loop_
_entity_poly.entity_id
_entity_poly.type
_entity_poly.pdbx_seq_one_letter_code
_entity_poly.pdbx_strand_id
1 'polypeptide(L)' 'MRAIYDYIIYTDGGCERNPGGRGGYGAVIINNNTGEFTDISGGFRSTTNNRMEVMAVIKALDKI' A
#
# COMPACT_ATOMS: atom_id res chain seq x y z
N MET A 1 -11.19 13.21 -22.83
CA MET A 1 -11.71 11.96 -22.26
C MET A 1 -11.75 12.07 -20.76
N ARG A 2 -12.78 11.56 -20.15
CA ARG A 2 -12.98 11.64 -18.72
C ARG A 2 -12.96 10.23 -18.13
N ALA A 3 -12.09 9.99 -17.14
CA ALA A 3 -12.05 8.73 -16.41
C ALA A 3 -12.77 8.90 -15.08
N ILE A 4 -13.53 7.89 -14.68
CA ILE A 4 -14.25 7.87 -13.42
C ILE A 4 -13.74 6.69 -12.59
N TYR A 5 -13.27 6.99 -11.38
CA TYR A 5 -12.75 5.99 -10.45
C TYR A 5 -13.51 6.12 -9.13
N ASP A 6 -13.92 4.99 -8.56
CA ASP A 6 -14.52 4.96 -7.22
C ASP A 6 -13.46 5.16 -6.16
N TYR A 7 -12.28 4.61 -6.38
CA TYR A 7 -11.16 4.68 -5.44
C TYR A 7 -9.87 5.02 -6.15
N ILE A 8 -9.02 5.77 -5.47
CA ILE A 8 -7.64 6.00 -5.88
C ILE A 8 -6.77 5.41 -4.78
N ILE A 9 -5.82 4.55 -5.16
CA ILE A 9 -4.97 3.86 -4.21
C ILE A 9 -3.52 4.17 -4.52
N TYR A 10 -2.80 4.70 -3.53
CA TYR A 10 -1.35 4.89 -3.59
C TYR A 10 -0.71 3.86 -2.68
N THR A 11 0.28 3.15 -3.18
CA THR A 11 0.99 2.14 -2.40
C THR A 11 2.49 2.37 -2.46
N ASP A 12 3.17 2.02 -1.38
CA ASP A 12 4.63 2.06 -1.30
C ASP A 12 5.11 0.95 -0.38
N GLY A 13 6.23 0.36 -0.70
CA GLY A 13 6.82 -0.67 0.14
C GLY A 13 8.31 -0.83 -0.16
N GLY A 14 9.05 -1.19 0.87
CA GLY A 14 10.47 -1.39 0.73
C GLY A 14 11.09 -2.02 1.95
N CYS A 15 12.37 -2.30 1.90
CA CYS A 15 13.09 -2.81 3.06
C CYS A 15 14.50 -2.22 3.14
N GLU A 16 15.04 -2.18 4.38
CA GLU A 16 16.36 -1.60 4.66
C GLU A 16 17.48 -2.37 3.96
N ARG A 17 17.33 -3.68 3.88
CA ARG A 17 18.29 -4.57 3.26
C ARG A 17 17.52 -5.59 2.44
N ASN A 18 17.80 -5.65 1.17
CA ASN A 18 17.09 -6.54 0.26
C ASN A 18 18.05 -7.63 -0.26
N PRO A 19 17.86 -8.93 0.09
CA PRO A 19 16.77 -9.44 0.92
C PRO A 19 17.13 -9.48 2.40
N GLY A 20 16.10 -9.70 3.25
CA GLY A 20 16.28 -10.11 4.64
C GLY A 20 16.30 -9.00 5.68
N GLY A 21 16.26 -7.73 5.29
CA GLY A 21 16.20 -6.63 6.23
C GLY A 21 14.78 -6.33 6.71
N ARG A 22 14.69 -5.41 7.66
CA ARG A 22 13.39 -4.92 8.12
C ARG A 22 12.73 -4.14 6.99
N GLY A 23 11.45 -4.34 6.81
CA GLY A 23 10.72 -3.67 5.77
C GLY A 23 9.39 -3.12 6.26
N GLY A 24 8.80 -2.29 5.44
CA GLY A 24 7.51 -1.71 5.71
C GLY A 24 6.73 -1.49 4.44
N TYR A 25 5.45 -1.37 4.61
CA TYR A 25 4.54 -1.03 3.52
C TYR A 25 3.56 0.03 3.97
N GLY A 26 3.06 0.78 3.01
CA GLY A 26 2.04 1.77 3.26
C GLY A 26 1.10 1.87 2.08
N ALA A 27 -0.11 2.28 2.35
CA ALA A 27 -1.09 2.55 1.33
C ALA A 27 -2.01 3.67 1.77
N VAL A 28 -2.42 4.49 0.81
CA VAL A 28 -3.45 5.50 1.02
C VAL A 28 -4.58 5.21 0.05
N ILE A 29 -5.78 5.08 0.57
CA ILE A 29 -6.98 4.81 -0.21
C ILE A 29 -7.87 6.04 -0.13
N ILE A 30 -8.19 6.61 -1.28
CA ILE A 30 -9.08 7.77 -1.36
C ILE A 30 -10.39 7.32 -1.97
N ASN A 31 -11.49 7.54 -1.24
CA ASN A 31 -12.82 7.31 -1.78
C ASN A 31 -13.21 8.54 -2.60
N ASN A 32 -13.30 8.37 -3.90
CA ASN A 32 -13.51 9.47 -4.82
C ASN A 32 -14.93 10.06 -4.73
N ASN A 33 -15.87 9.31 -4.17
CA ASN A 33 -17.24 9.78 -4.01
C ASN A 33 -17.42 10.65 -2.77
N THR A 34 -16.71 10.33 -1.69
CA THR A 34 -16.86 11.03 -0.40
C THR A 34 -15.69 11.96 -0.08
N GLY A 35 -14.55 11.77 -0.72
CA GLY A 35 -13.32 12.49 -0.41
C GLY A 35 -12.59 11.97 0.81
N GLU A 36 -13.11 10.95 1.47
CA GLU A 36 -12.45 10.34 2.62
C GLU A 36 -11.20 9.58 2.19
N PHE A 37 -10.20 9.56 3.05
CA PHE A 37 -9.03 8.77 2.81
C PHE A 37 -8.69 7.89 4.01
N THR A 38 -8.03 6.77 3.73
CA THR A 38 -7.62 5.81 4.74
C THR A 38 -6.14 5.51 4.56
N ASP A 39 -5.38 5.61 5.64
CA ASP A 39 -3.97 5.24 5.67
C ASP A 39 -3.83 3.84 6.25
N ILE A 40 -2.99 3.03 5.60
CA ILE A 40 -2.65 1.69 6.07
C ILE A 40 -1.14 1.58 6.09
N SER A 41 -0.61 0.99 7.15
CA SER A 41 0.83 0.74 7.22
C SER A 41 1.11 -0.52 8.04
N GLY A 42 2.26 -1.11 7.81
CA GLY A 42 2.72 -2.26 8.57
C GLY A 42 4.20 -2.52 8.31
N GLY A 43 4.76 -3.44 9.07
CA GLY A 43 6.17 -3.75 8.96
C GLY A 43 6.47 -5.21 9.22
N PHE A 44 7.66 -5.63 8.80
CA PHE A 44 8.17 -6.98 9.01
C PHE A 44 9.63 -6.92 9.41
N ARG A 45 10.04 -7.87 10.26
CA ARG A 45 11.43 -7.91 10.74
C ARG A 45 12.41 -8.35 9.67
N SER A 46 11.95 -9.21 8.76
CA SER A 46 12.77 -9.73 7.68
C SER A 46 11.91 -9.95 6.45
N THR A 47 12.25 -9.28 5.36
CA THR A 47 11.43 -9.33 4.16
C THR A 47 12.23 -8.90 2.94
N THR A 48 11.55 -8.68 1.83
CA THR A 48 12.12 -8.14 0.60
C THR A 48 11.29 -6.97 0.09
N ASN A 49 11.88 -6.15 -0.77
CA ASN A 49 11.15 -5.05 -1.42
C ASN A 49 9.90 -5.55 -2.15
N ASN A 50 10.03 -6.64 -2.91
CA ASN A 50 8.91 -7.19 -3.68
C ASN A 50 7.76 -7.60 -2.75
N ARG A 51 8.08 -8.23 -1.63
CA ARG A 51 7.05 -8.64 -0.66
C ARG A 51 6.33 -7.43 -0.08
N MET A 52 7.06 -6.36 0.20
CA MET A 52 6.47 -5.15 0.76
C MET A 52 5.59 -4.42 -0.25
N GLU A 53 6.01 -4.37 -1.51
CA GLU A 53 5.19 -3.79 -2.58
C GLU A 53 3.89 -4.56 -2.76
N VAL A 54 3.96 -5.89 -2.81
CA VAL A 54 2.77 -6.74 -2.94
C VAL A 54 1.89 -6.63 -1.70
N MET A 55 2.49 -6.61 -0.52
CA MET A 55 1.74 -6.50 0.74
C MET A 55 0.94 -5.19 0.80
N ALA A 56 1.53 -4.08 0.34
CA ALA A 56 0.84 -2.80 0.29
C ALA A 56 -0.43 -2.89 -0.56
N VAL A 57 -0.34 -3.52 -1.73
CA VAL A 57 -1.49 -3.71 -2.62
C VAL A 57 -2.54 -4.60 -1.98
N ILE A 58 -2.13 -5.73 -1.41
CA ILE A 58 -3.06 -6.68 -0.77
C ILE A 58 -3.81 -6.00 0.37
N LYS A 59 -3.11 -5.28 1.24
CA LYS A 59 -3.72 -4.61 2.38
C LYS A 59 -4.67 -3.49 1.95
N ALA A 60 -4.31 -2.77 0.89
CA ALA A 60 -5.17 -1.73 0.33
C ALA A 60 -6.46 -2.32 -0.23
N LEU A 61 -6.37 -3.39 -1.02
CA LEU A 61 -7.54 -4.05 -1.61
C LEU A 61 -8.42 -4.68 -0.53
N ASP A 62 -7.82 -5.16 0.54
CA ASP A 62 -8.55 -5.77 1.66
C ASP A 62 -9.42 -4.75 2.41
N LYS A 63 -9.08 -3.48 2.34
CA LYS A 63 -9.84 -2.40 2.97
C LYS A 63 -11.05 -1.93 2.14
N ILE A 64 -11.03 -2.18 0.87
CA ILE A 64 -12.12 -1.82 -0.01
C ILE A 64 -13.17 -2.94 0.02
#